data_ef010c0a6f3a71e6963e16da57f410bf
#
_entry.id   ef010c0a6f3a71e6963e16da57f410bf
#
_cell.length_a   1.000
_cell.length_b   1.000
_cell.length_c   1.000
_cell.angle_alpha   90.00
_cell.angle_beta   90.00
_cell.angle_gamma   90.00
#
_symmetry.space_group_name_H-M   'P 1'
#
loop_
_entity.id
_entity.type
_entity.pdbx_description
1 polymer ?
#
loop_
_entity_poly.entity_id
_entity_poly.type
_entity_poly.pdbx_seq_one_letter_code
_entity_poly.pdbx_strand_id
1 'polypeptide(L)'
;GPSARELLPGYDNLLVVQTFSKSRSMAGVRIGFALGSPALIKALNDVKYSYNSYTMNLPSQIAGTQAVKDRAYFEETRAKIMATRERSKKRFAELGFTFPDSMTNFILVTHERVPARAIFDALKKEQIYVRYFNAPRLDNSLRVSIGTDEEMDVLFRFLEQHLKEWK
;
A
#
# COMPACT_ATOMS: atom_id res chain seq x y z
N GLY A 1 11.86 6.08 -5.63
CA GLY A 1 13.01 5.23 -5.97
C GLY A 1 12.95 4.78 -7.42
N PRO A 2 14.03 4.19 -7.96
CA PRO A 2 14.07 3.67 -9.30
C PRO A 2 13.04 2.54 -9.48
N SER A 3 12.47 2.45 -10.67
CA SER A 3 11.53 1.39 -11.01
C SER A 3 12.26 0.15 -11.53
N ALA A 4 11.86 -1.04 -11.08
CA ALA A 4 12.37 -2.29 -11.65
C ALA A 4 12.16 -2.40 -13.16
N ARG A 5 11.26 -1.58 -13.74
CA ARG A 5 11.10 -1.42 -15.20
C ARG A 5 12.40 -1.05 -15.91
N GLU A 6 13.28 -0.31 -15.26
CA GLU A 6 14.56 0.14 -15.82
C GLU A 6 15.52 -1.03 -16.06
N LEU A 7 15.32 -2.16 -15.40
CA LEU A 7 16.12 -3.37 -15.55
C LEU A 7 15.67 -4.25 -16.73
N LEU A 8 14.47 -4.06 -17.27
CA LEU A 8 13.91 -4.91 -18.33
C LEU A 8 14.81 -5.07 -19.58
N PRO A 9 15.53 -4.03 -20.05
CA PRO A 9 16.41 -4.21 -21.22
C PRO A 9 17.58 -5.17 -21.00
N GLY A 10 17.97 -5.41 -19.74
CA GLY A 10 19.11 -6.27 -19.39
C GLY A 10 18.73 -7.69 -18.97
N TYR A 11 17.43 -7.99 -18.81
CA TYR A 11 17.00 -9.27 -18.23
C TYR A 11 15.75 -9.83 -18.92
N ASP A 12 15.93 -10.77 -19.85
CA ASP A 12 14.82 -11.41 -20.58
C ASP A 12 13.91 -12.25 -19.67
N ASN A 13 14.41 -12.69 -18.51
CA ASN A 13 13.67 -13.46 -17.51
C ASN A 13 13.01 -12.58 -16.42
N LEU A 14 13.04 -11.25 -16.55
CA LEU A 14 12.39 -10.33 -15.62
C LEU A 14 10.96 -10.02 -16.06
N LEU A 15 10.02 -10.14 -15.13
CA LEU A 15 8.63 -9.71 -15.26
C LEU A 15 8.31 -8.68 -14.17
N VAL A 16 7.93 -7.47 -14.55
CA VAL A 16 7.51 -6.42 -13.63
C VAL A 16 5.99 -6.35 -13.64
N VAL A 17 5.37 -6.70 -12.52
CA VAL A 17 3.91 -6.67 -12.35
C VAL A 17 3.49 -5.45 -11.57
N GLN A 18 2.48 -4.74 -12.05
CA GLN A 18 1.91 -3.57 -11.40
C GLN A 18 0.39 -3.66 -11.32
N THR A 19 -0.21 -2.88 -10.44
CA THR A 19 -1.66 -2.89 -10.22
C THR A 19 -2.19 -1.47 -10.07
N PHE A 20 -3.45 -1.27 -10.41
CA PHE A 20 -4.19 -0.02 -10.16
C PHE A 20 -4.78 0.04 -8.75
N SER A 21 -4.72 -1.06 -8.00
CA SER A 21 -5.36 -1.20 -6.68
C SER A 21 -4.93 -0.14 -5.67
N LYS A 22 -3.66 0.30 -5.70
CA LYS A 22 -3.13 1.31 -4.78
C LYS A 22 -2.90 2.63 -5.50
N SER A 23 -2.07 2.63 -6.54
CA SER A 23 -1.64 3.84 -7.23
C SER A 23 -2.77 4.66 -7.86
N ARG A 24 -3.89 4.01 -8.19
CA ARG A 24 -5.09 4.64 -8.80
C ARG A 24 -6.33 4.53 -7.93
N SER A 25 -6.21 4.04 -6.68
CA SER A 25 -7.33 3.81 -5.76
C SER A 25 -8.44 2.90 -6.33
N MET A 26 -8.06 1.97 -7.21
CA MET A 26 -8.99 1.14 -7.99
C MET A 26 -8.95 -0.35 -7.61
N ALA A 27 -8.81 -0.65 -6.31
CA ALA A 27 -8.69 -2.03 -5.85
C ALA A 27 -9.90 -2.91 -6.24
N GLY A 28 -11.12 -2.37 -6.20
CA GLY A 28 -12.36 -3.07 -6.55
C GLY A 28 -12.52 -3.34 -8.07
N VAL A 29 -11.81 -2.59 -8.91
CA VAL A 29 -11.91 -2.69 -10.38
C VAL A 29 -11.11 -3.86 -10.95
N ARG A 30 -10.17 -4.41 -10.18
CA ARG A 30 -9.38 -5.61 -10.50
C ARG A 30 -8.46 -5.45 -11.72
N ILE A 31 -7.78 -4.32 -11.87
CA ILE A 31 -6.85 -4.04 -12.96
C ILE A 31 -5.41 -4.22 -12.50
N GLY A 32 -4.65 -4.96 -13.27
CA GLY A 32 -3.19 -5.07 -13.18
C GLY A 32 -2.59 -5.27 -14.55
N PHE A 33 -1.29 -5.09 -14.68
CA PHE A 33 -0.56 -5.30 -15.90
C PHE A 33 0.86 -5.80 -15.64
N ALA A 34 1.45 -6.41 -16.63
CA ALA A 34 2.82 -6.91 -16.58
C ALA A 34 3.65 -6.32 -17.74
N LEU A 35 4.92 -6.10 -17.47
CA LEU A 35 5.94 -5.67 -18.44
C LEU A 35 7.05 -6.71 -18.42
N GLY A 36 7.47 -7.17 -19.58
CA GLY A 36 8.53 -8.19 -19.72
C GLY A 36 8.89 -8.46 -21.16
N SER A 37 9.78 -9.42 -21.40
CA SER A 37 10.14 -9.85 -22.74
C SER A 37 8.94 -10.41 -23.50
N PRO A 38 8.93 -10.36 -24.86
CA PRO A 38 7.84 -10.94 -25.65
C PRO A 38 7.54 -12.41 -25.31
N ALA A 39 8.58 -13.19 -24.98
CA ALA A 39 8.41 -14.59 -24.60
C ALA A 39 7.63 -14.77 -23.29
N LEU A 40 7.93 -13.96 -22.25
CA LEU A 40 7.21 -13.97 -20.99
C LEU A 40 5.77 -13.48 -21.16
N ILE A 41 5.56 -12.43 -21.93
CA ILE A 41 4.21 -11.90 -22.19
C ILE A 41 3.38 -12.90 -23.00
N LYS A 42 4.00 -13.61 -23.96
CA LYS A 42 3.32 -14.71 -24.67
C LYS A 42 2.89 -15.81 -23.70
N ALA A 43 3.78 -16.28 -22.83
CA ALA A 43 3.45 -17.30 -21.83
C ALA A 43 2.27 -16.89 -20.93
N LEU A 44 2.26 -15.62 -20.46
CA LEU A 44 1.14 -15.09 -19.68
C LEU A 44 -0.18 -15.06 -20.47
N ASN A 45 -0.12 -14.71 -21.75
CA ASN A 45 -1.31 -14.73 -22.61
C ASN A 45 -1.79 -16.16 -22.87
N ASP A 46 -0.91 -17.12 -23.08
CA ASP A 46 -1.27 -18.53 -23.26
C ASP A 46 -2.02 -19.06 -22.05
N VAL A 47 -1.53 -18.78 -20.82
CA VAL A 47 -2.22 -19.13 -19.56
C VAL A 47 -3.54 -18.39 -19.44
N LYS A 48 -3.56 -17.08 -19.69
CA LYS A 48 -4.79 -16.26 -19.63
C LYS A 48 -5.87 -16.81 -20.52
N TYR A 49 -5.56 -17.08 -21.79
CA TYR A 49 -6.53 -17.57 -22.76
C TYR A 49 -6.95 -19.01 -22.51
N SER A 50 -6.12 -19.82 -21.86
CA SER A 50 -6.49 -21.17 -21.45
C SER A 50 -7.41 -21.20 -20.25
N TYR A 51 -7.30 -20.23 -19.32
CA TYR A 51 -8.05 -20.20 -18.08
C TYR A 51 -9.28 -19.27 -18.12
N ASN A 52 -9.09 -18.01 -18.54
CA ASN A 52 -10.16 -17.00 -18.63
C ASN A 52 -9.80 -15.94 -19.67
N SER A 53 -10.32 -16.05 -20.87
CA SER A 53 -10.09 -15.10 -21.97
C SER A 53 -10.68 -13.71 -21.69
N TYR A 54 -11.74 -13.61 -20.87
CA TYR A 54 -12.49 -12.38 -20.63
C TYR A 54 -12.29 -11.86 -19.21
N THR A 55 -11.03 -11.70 -18.81
CA THR A 55 -10.64 -11.31 -17.44
C THR A 55 -11.08 -9.91 -17.04
N MET A 56 -11.29 -9.00 -17.99
CA MET A 56 -11.67 -7.61 -17.73
C MET A 56 -13.03 -7.28 -18.34
N ASN A 57 -13.99 -6.90 -17.49
CA ASN A 57 -15.27 -6.40 -17.96
C ASN A 57 -15.16 -4.98 -18.58
N LEU A 58 -16.15 -4.59 -19.37
CA LEU A 58 -16.15 -3.30 -20.06
C LEU A 58 -16.11 -2.09 -19.12
N PRO A 59 -16.87 -2.02 -18.00
CA PRO A 59 -16.73 -0.93 -17.03
C PRO A 59 -15.32 -0.77 -16.50
N SER A 60 -14.61 -1.87 -16.18
CA SER A 60 -13.22 -1.83 -15.72
C SER A 60 -12.27 -1.27 -16.80
N GLN A 61 -12.47 -1.65 -18.07
CA GLN A 61 -11.66 -1.14 -19.17
C GLN A 61 -11.86 0.37 -19.37
N ILE A 62 -13.10 0.85 -19.33
CA ILE A 62 -13.43 2.27 -19.44
C ILE A 62 -12.83 3.05 -18.26
N ALA A 63 -13.10 2.62 -17.03
CA ALA A 63 -12.60 3.28 -15.82
C ALA A 63 -11.07 3.30 -15.77
N GLY A 64 -10.41 2.18 -16.09
CA GLY A 64 -8.95 2.09 -16.13
C GLY A 64 -8.34 3.01 -17.19
N THR A 65 -8.95 3.09 -18.36
CA THR A 65 -8.51 3.99 -19.42
C THR A 65 -8.59 5.45 -18.99
N GLN A 66 -9.69 5.86 -18.38
CA GLN A 66 -9.83 7.23 -17.87
C GLN A 66 -8.86 7.53 -16.74
N ALA A 67 -8.64 6.59 -15.82
CA ALA A 67 -7.67 6.75 -14.74
C ALA A 67 -6.23 6.93 -15.24
N VAL A 68 -5.86 6.34 -16.40
CA VAL A 68 -4.54 6.58 -17.01
C VAL A 68 -4.48 7.95 -17.66
N LYS A 69 -5.55 8.40 -18.31
CA LYS A 69 -5.63 9.71 -18.98
C LYS A 69 -5.64 10.86 -17.98
N ASP A 70 -6.27 10.70 -16.82
CA ASP A 70 -6.30 11.71 -15.76
C ASP A 70 -4.98 11.74 -14.97
N ARG A 71 -3.98 12.28 -15.60
CA ARG A 71 -2.66 12.41 -15.02
C ARG A 71 -2.61 13.46 -13.91
N ALA A 72 -3.34 14.53 -14.04
CA ALA A 72 -3.35 15.63 -13.06
C ALA A 72 -3.85 15.14 -11.70
N TYR A 73 -5.00 14.49 -11.66
CA TYR A 73 -5.53 13.90 -10.43
C TYR A 73 -4.58 12.87 -9.81
N PHE A 74 -3.98 12.01 -10.64
CA PHE A 74 -3.01 11.02 -10.17
C PHE A 74 -1.79 11.66 -9.49
N GLU A 75 -1.21 12.68 -10.12
CA GLU A 75 -0.03 13.37 -9.57
C GLU A 75 -0.38 14.12 -8.27
N GLU A 76 -1.52 14.79 -8.22
CA GLU A 76 -2.01 15.49 -7.03
C GLU A 76 -2.22 14.52 -5.86
N THR A 77 -2.98 13.45 -6.06
CA THR A 77 -3.28 12.47 -5.00
C THR A 77 -2.03 11.75 -4.53
N ARG A 78 -1.14 11.40 -5.44
CA ARG A 78 0.17 10.82 -5.11
C ARG A 78 1.02 11.77 -4.25
N ALA A 79 1.08 13.04 -4.60
CA ALA A 79 1.83 14.03 -3.84
C ALA A 79 1.30 14.18 -2.40
N LYS A 80 -0.03 14.23 -2.22
CA LYS A 80 -0.67 14.25 -0.89
C LYS A 80 -0.29 13.03 -0.07
N ILE A 81 -0.43 11.82 -0.63
CA ILE A 81 -0.06 10.57 0.08
C ILE A 81 1.43 10.58 0.48
N MET A 82 2.31 11.03 -0.39
CA MET A 82 3.75 11.10 -0.09
C MET A 82 4.04 12.08 1.04
N ALA A 83 3.44 13.27 1.02
CA ALA A 83 3.62 14.28 2.06
C ALA A 83 3.12 13.77 3.43
N THR A 84 1.90 13.25 3.48
CA THR A 84 1.30 12.68 4.70
C THR A 84 2.10 11.49 5.22
N ARG A 85 2.63 10.62 4.34
CA ARG A 85 3.50 9.51 4.73
C ARG A 85 4.77 10.00 5.42
N GLU A 86 5.48 10.97 4.86
CA GLU A 86 6.71 11.47 5.47
C GLU A 86 6.44 12.19 6.80
N ARG A 87 5.34 12.92 6.91
CA ARG A 87 4.86 13.46 8.19
C ARG A 87 4.59 12.34 9.20
N SER A 88 3.90 11.30 8.77
CA SER A 88 3.53 10.17 9.63
C SER A 88 4.75 9.39 10.13
N LYS A 89 5.79 9.21 9.29
CA LYS A 89 7.05 8.58 9.72
C LYS A 89 7.68 9.35 10.89
N LYS A 90 7.73 10.69 10.81
CA LYS A 90 8.26 11.53 11.89
C LYS A 90 7.45 11.35 13.18
N ARG A 91 6.11 11.41 13.07
CA ARG A 91 5.22 11.24 14.24
C ARG A 91 5.34 9.86 14.87
N PHE A 92 5.44 8.78 14.07
CA PHE A 92 5.67 7.45 14.60
C PHE A 92 7.00 7.34 15.35
N ALA A 93 8.08 7.89 14.80
CA ALA A 93 9.39 7.89 15.45
C ALA A 93 9.37 8.64 16.80
N GLU A 94 8.72 9.82 16.87
CA GLU A 94 8.53 10.60 18.10
C GLU A 94 7.76 9.83 19.18
N LEU A 95 6.86 8.92 18.77
CA LEU A 95 6.05 8.08 19.66
C LEU A 95 6.72 6.74 20.00
N GLY A 96 7.99 6.52 19.64
CA GLY A 96 8.73 5.31 19.98
C GLY A 96 8.45 4.11 19.07
N PHE A 97 7.91 4.35 17.87
CA PHE A 97 7.79 3.31 16.87
C PHE A 97 9.02 3.23 15.98
N THR A 98 9.38 2.01 15.63
CA THR A 98 10.36 1.68 14.58
C THR A 98 9.65 1.14 13.35
N PHE A 99 10.21 1.35 12.17
CA PHE A 99 9.65 0.89 10.89
C PHE A 99 10.73 0.84 9.81
N PRO A 100 10.65 -0.12 8.87
CA PRO A 100 11.44 -0.07 7.65
C PRO A 100 11.00 1.11 6.79
N ASP A 101 11.91 1.72 6.04
CA ASP A 101 11.57 2.83 5.16
C ASP A 101 10.55 2.38 4.10
N SER A 102 9.42 3.06 4.04
CA SER A 102 8.33 2.74 3.12
C SER A 102 8.19 3.81 2.05
N MET A 103 8.07 3.37 0.80
CA MET A 103 7.71 4.20 -0.35
C MET A 103 6.30 3.89 -0.86
N THR A 104 5.50 3.13 -0.08
CA THR A 104 4.13 2.74 -0.42
C THR A 104 3.10 3.67 0.26
N ASN A 105 1.82 3.34 0.14
CA ASN A 105 0.73 4.03 0.83
C ASN A 105 0.43 3.45 2.23
N PHE A 106 1.38 2.74 2.83
CA PHE A 106 1.28 2.23 4.20
C PHE A 106 2.67 2.12 4.85
N ILE A 107 2.70 2.08 6.18
CA ILE A 107 3.90 1.89 6.99
C ILE A 107 3.67 0.66 7.87
N LEU A 108 4.68 -0.21 8.00
CA LEU A 108 4.70 -1.31 8.96
C LEU A 108 5.43 -0.82 10.20
N VAL A 109 4.71 -0.58 11.29
CA VAL A 109 5.23 0.02 12.52
C VAL A 109 5.28 -1.00 13.66
N THR A 110 6.33 -0.96 14.47
CA THR A 110 6.50 -1.75 15.67
C THR A 110 6.84 -0.82 16.82
N HIS A 111 6.09 -0.89 17.93
CA HIS A 111 6.42 -0.12 19.12
C HIS A 111 7.37 -0.92 20.02
N GLU A 112 8.39 -0.25 20.58
CA GLU A 112 9.46 -0.92 21.33
C GLU A 112 8.99 -1.59 22.64
N ARG A 113 7.96 -1.04 23.29
CA ARG A 113 7.50 -1.48 24.61
C ARG A 113 6.09 -2.05 24.64
N VAL A 114 5.20 -1.56 23.77
CA VAL A 114 3.78 -1.94 23.78
C VAL A 114 3.53 -2.96 22.68
N PRO A 115 2.99 -4.14 23.01
CA PRO A 115 2.69 -5.16 22.02
C PRO A 115 1.69 -4.66 20.97
N ALA A 116 1.95 -4.97 19.69
CA ALA A 116 1.10 -4.55 18.58
C ALA A 116 -0.35 -5.00 18.74
N ARG A 117 -0.58 -6.18 19.34
CA ARG A 117 -1.92 -6.68 19.62
C ARG A 117 -2.69 -5.78 20.58
N ALA A 118 -2.05 -5.27 21.63
CA ALA A 118 -2.69 -4.36 22.59
C ALA A 118 -3.10 -3.04 21.91
N ILE A 119 -2.19 -2.46 21.11
CA ILE A 119 -2.46 -1.24 20.32
C ILE A 119 -3.62 -1.48 19.35
N PHE A 120 -3.60 -2.60 18.62
CA PHE A 120 -4.66 -2.97 17.67
C PHE A 120 -6.03 -3.06 18.32
N ASP A 121 -6.13 -3.78 19.46
CA ASP A 121 -7.39 -3.99 20.15
C ASP A 121 -7.95 -2.68 20.74
N ALA A 122 -7.07 -1.79 21.22
CA ALA A 122 -7.45 -0.47 21.71
C ALA A 122 -7.92 0.45 20.58
N LEU A 123 -7.18 0.54 19.47
CA LEU A 123 -7.57 1.31 18.29
C LEU A 123 -8.93 0.86 17.74
N LYS A 124 -9.16 -0.45 17.72
CA LYS A 124 -10.42 -1.03 17.21
C LYS A 124 -11.62 -0.64 18.06
N LYS A 125 -11.48 -0.47 19.38
CA LYS A 125 -12.55 -0.01 20.28
C LYS A 125 -12.98 1.42 19.93
N GLU A 126 -12.04 2.26 19.50
CA GLU A 126 -12.27 3.63 19.07
C GLU A 126 -12.57 3.75 17.57
N GLN A 127 -12.91 2.63 16.92
CA GLN A 127 -13.23 2.56 15.48
C GLN A 127 -12.09 3.05 14.55
N ILE A 128 -10.85 3.00 15.03
CA ILE A 128 -9.65 3.28 14.23
C ILE A 128 -9.11 1.94 13.73
N TYR A 129 -9.18 1.71 12.42
CA TYR A 129 -8.85 0.41 11.83
C TYR A 129 -7.47 0.41 11.19
N VAL A 130 -6.58 -0.39 11.76
CA VAL A 130 -5.26 -0.72 11.20
C VAL A 130 -5.19 -2.21 10.90
N ARG A 131 -4.15 -2.68 10.24
CA ARG A 131 -3.99 -4.12 9.97
C ARG A 131 -3.01 -4.77 10.94
N TYR A 132 -3.46 -5.76 11.68
CA TYR A 132 -2.66 -6.69 12.48
C TYR A 132 -2.51 -8.03 11.76
N PHE A 133 -1.35 -8.68 11.89
CA PHE A 133 -1.06 -9.98 11.33
C PHE A 133 -0.64 -10.93 12.45
N ASN A 134 -1.45 -11.95 12.73
CA ASN A 134 -1.10 -13.00 13.66
C ASN A 134 -0.23 -14.06 12.95
N ALA A 135 1.00 -13.69 12.64
CA ALA A 135 1.95 -14.55 11.91
C ALA A 135 3.38 -14.30 12.42
N PRO A 136 4.25 -15.32 12.42
CA PRO A 136 5.64 -15.19 12.86
C PRO A 136 6.33 -14.00 12.16
N ARG A 137 7.09 -13.21 12.92
CA ARG A 137 7.81 -11.99 12.50
C ARG A 137 6.94 -10.79 12.18
N LEU A 138 5.61 -10.91 12.14
CA LEU A 138 4.67 -9.80 11.92
C LEU A 138 3.73 -9.57 13.13
N ASP A 139 3.71 -10.49 14.07
CA ASP A 139 2.85 -10.53 15.24
C ASP A 139 3.07 -9.40 16.26
N ASN A 140 4.22 -8.69 16.16
CA ASN A 140 4.46 -7.47 16.92
C ASN A 140 4.49 -6.19 16.05
N SER A 141 3.84 -6.22 14.89
CA SER A 141 3.79 -5.08 13.97
C SER A 141 2.36 -4.75 13.55
N LEU A 142 2.13 -3.48 13.25
CA LEU A 142 0.88 -2.97 12.67
C LEU A 142 1.16 -2.37 11.29
N ARG A 143 0.36 -2.72 10.28
CA ARG A 143 0.39 -2.02 9.02
C ARG A 143 -0.65 -0.90 9.05
N VAL A 144 -0.17 0.32 9.01
CA VAL A 144 -0.99 1.54 9.00
C VAL A 144 -1.04 2.08 7.58
N SER A 145 -2.23 2.17 7.01
CA SER A 145 -2.45 2.85 5.72
C SER A 145 -2.38 4.35 5.91
N ILE A 146 -1.80 5.04 4.93
CA ILE A 146 -1.78 6.50 4.93
C ILE A 146 -3.16 6.98 4.49
N GLY A 147 -3.85 7.61 5.41
CA GLY A 147 -5.14 8.28 5.19
C GLY A 147 -4.96 9.76 4.85
N THR A 148 -6.03 10.54 4.98
CA THR A 148 -5.95 12.00 4.94
C THR A 148 -5.17 12.54 6.14
N ASP A 149 -4.81 13.81 6.11
CA ASP A 149 -4.11 14.42 7.25
C ASP A 149 -4.97 14.38 8.51
N GLU A 150 -6.27 14.60 8.39
CA GLU A 150 -7.24 14.56 9.49
C GLU A 150 -7.36 13.15 10.09
N GLU A 151 -7.42 12.11 9.24
CA GLU A 151 -7.48 10.72 9.70
C GLU A 151 -6.20 10.33 10.44
N MET A 152 -5.03 10.74 9.92
CA MET A 152 -3.76 10.48 10.59
C MET A 152 -3.64 11.26 11.91
N ASP A 153 -4.18 12.48 12.01
CA ASP A 153 -4.21 13.24 13.24
C ASP A 153 -5.10 12.59 14.31
N VAL A 154 -6.21 11.97 13.92
CA VAL A 154 -7.04 11.16 14.84
C VAL A 154 -6.24 10.01 15.42
N LEU A 155 -5.55 9.25 14.54
CA LEU A 155 -4.70 8.14 14.97
C LEU A 155 -3.59 8.60 15.93
N PHE A 156 -2.88 9.68 15.62
CA PHE A 156 -1.77 10.16 16.45
C PHE A 156 -2.24 10.69 17.80
N ARG A 157 -3.35 11.43 17.86
CA ARG A 157 -3.93 11.86 19.14
C ARG A 157 -4.27 10.67 20.04
N PHE A 158 -4.87 9.62 19.47
CA PHE A 158 -5.15 8.40 20.21
C PHE A 158 -3.87 7.78 20.76
N LEU A 159 -2.85 7.60 19.93
CA LEU A 159 -1.58 6.99 20.34
C LEU A 159 -0.88 7.82 21.42
N GLU A 160 -0.87 9.16 21.32
CA GLU A 160 -0.27 10.06 22.31
C GLU A 160 -0.91 9.95 23.69
N GLN A 161 -2.21 9.74 23.75
CA GLN A 161 -2.95 9.58 25.01
C GLN A 161 -2.68 8.21 25.63
N HIS A 162 -2.84 7.14 24.86
CA HIS A 162 -2.81 5.78 25.38
C HIS A 162 -1.40 5.22 25.63
N LEU A 163 -0.40 5.62 24.82
CA LEU A 163 0.99 5.15 25.04
C LEU A 163 1.58 5.63 26.38
N LYS A 164 1.05 6.72 26.97
CA LYS A 164 1.43 7.19 28.32
C LYS A 164 0.87 6.31 29.43
N GLU A 165 -0.26 5.67 29.18
CA GLU A 165 -0.97 4.82 30.15
C GLU A 165 -0.44 3.39 30.15
N TRP A 166 0.09 2.94 29.01
CA TRP A 166 0.70 1.61 28.85
C TRP A 166 2.16 1.60 29.37
N LYS A 167 2.31 1.78 30.67
CA LYS A 167 3.62 1.71 31.37
C LYS A 167 3.91 0.30 31.83
#